data_5ca194bdd72793a8ebb6a8a2012dfb78
#
_entry.id   5ca194bdd72793a8ebb6a8a2012dfb78
#
_cell.length_a   1.000
_cell.length_b   1.000
_cell.length_c   1.000
_cell.angle_alpha   90.00
_cell.angle_beta   90.00
_cell.angle_gamma   90.00
#
_symmetry.space_group_name_H-M   'P 1'
#
loop_
_entity.id
_entity.type
_entity.pdbx_description
1 polymer ?
#
loop_
_entity_poly.entity_id
_entity_poly.type
_entity_poly.pdbx_seq_one_letter_code
_entity_poly.pdbx_strand_id
1 'polypeptide(L)'
;DVIQRVDHEFHPQDCVVRLTEGGQFKGSTWYHVTDNEIRYEGLTRDEGRISGQLAIDRTIRGFGTHALNSDAWLVARFDRSEGPIQRTFYNSPLTSLDHRGATGPALVCSQGTTIEYFGEERVSVPAGTFECHHFAYVVVATDHPEYHLWVTTDGDFIFVKGTVEAPYHWSFELTELIETA
;
A
#
# COMPACT_ATOMS: atom_id res chain seq x y z
N ASP A 1 3.49 9.83 8.04
CA ASP A 1 2.51 9.20 8.95
C ASP A 1 1.27 8.84 8.14
N VAL A 2 0.79 7.62 8.30
CA VAL A 2 -0.44 7.13 7.67
C VAL A 2 -1.31 6.46 8.72
N ILE A 3 -2.60 6.79 8.70
CA ILE A 3 -3.64 6.08 9.44
C ILE A 3 -4.66 5.64 8.42
N GLN A 4 -4.84 4.33 8.26
CA GLN A 4 -5.78 3.74 7.31
C GLN A 4 -6.74 2.79 8.03
N ARG A 5 -8.00 2.86 7.66
CA ARG A 5 -9.02 1.92 8.09
C ARG A 5 -9.51 1.10 6.90
N VAL A 6 -9.60 -0.20 7.10
CA VAL A 6 -10.21 -1.16 6.18
C VAL A 6 -11.35 -1.90 6.90
N ASP A 7 -12.25 -2.51 6.14
CA ASP A 7 -13.21 -3.45 6.69
C ASP A 7 -12.59 -4.86 6.84
N HIS A 8 -13.37 -5.84 7.28
CA HIS A 8 -12.93 -7.21 7.49
C HIS A 8 -12.58 -7.97 6.19
N GLU A 9 -12.91 -7.40 5.03
CA GLU A 9 -12.54 -7.90 3.70
C GLU A 9 -11.41 -7.07 3.06
N PHE A 10 -10.75 -6.22 3.86
CA PHE A 10 -9.69 -5.30 3.44
C PHE A 10 -10.11 -4.24 2.40
N HIS A 11 -11.41 -3.91 2.32
CA HIS A 11 -11.82 -2.75 1.55
C HIS A 11 -11.44 -1.46 2.29
N PRO A 12 -10.80 -0.51 1.62
CA PRO A 12 -10.47 0.77 2.25
C PRO A 12 -11.73 1.54 2.60
N GLN A 13 -11.76 2.16 3.78
CA GLN A 13 -12.87 2.95 4.30
C GLN A 13 -12.51 4.42 4.39
N ASP A 14 -11.42 4.71 5.07
CA ASP A 14 -10.85 6.05 5.16
C ASP A 14 -9.33 5.98 5.40
N CYS A 15 -8.67 7.09 5.11
CA CYS A 15 -7.24 7.21 5.31
C CYS A 15 -6.86 8.67 5.62
N VAL A 16 -5.88 8.84 6.48
CA VAL A 16 -5.19 10.12 6.67
C VAL A 16 -3.72 9.91 6.35
N VAL A 17 -3.20 10.74 5.46
CA VAL A 17 -1.78 10.78 5.14
C VAL A 17 -1.22 12.13 5.55
N ARG A 18 -0.12 12.14 6.31
CA ARG A 18 0.67 13.31 6.61
C ARG A 18 2.10 13.10 6.15
N LEU A 19 2.56 14.00 5.31
CA LEU A 19 3.91 13.95 4.73
C LEU A 19 4.77 15.07 5.30
N THR A 20 5.97 14.69 5.72
CA THR A 20 7.06 15.63 6.04
C THR A 20 8.28 15.26 5.22
N GLU A 21 9.00 16.26 4.73
CA GLU A 21 10.22 16.10 3.97
C GLU A 21 11.31 16.99 4.57
N GLY A 22 12.46 16.40 4.90
CA GLY A 22 13.53 17.15 5.60
C GLY A 22 13.10 17.74 6.94
N GLY A 23 12.17 17.09 7.65
CA GLY A 23 11.61 17.58 8.92
C GLY A 23 10.56 18.69 8.78
N GLN A 24 10.23 19.11 7.55
CA GLN A 24 9.25 20.16 7.30
C GLN A 24 7.93 19.58 6.79
N PHE A 25 6.82 20.19 7.22
CA PHE A 25 5.50 19.83 6.73
C PHE A 25 5.40 20.04 5.22
N LYS A 26 4.99 18.99 4.48
CA LYS A 26 4.70 19.03 3.05
C LYS A 26 3.21 19.02 2.76
N GLY A 27 2.44 18.21 3.50
CA GLY A 27 1.00 18.18 3.37
C GLY A 27 0.34 17.20 4.31
N SER A 28 -0.97 17.32 4.44
CA SER A 28 -1.82 16.32 5.10
C SER A 28 -3.17 16.28 4.40
N THR A 29 -3.66 15.08 4.12
CA THR A 29 -4.91 14.85 3.39
C THR A 29 -5.68 13.72 4.06
N TRP A 30 -6.97 13.94 4.22
CA TRP A 30 -7.92 12.91 4.59
C TRP A 30 -8.65 12.42 3.35
N TYR A 31 -8.86 11.11 3.27
CA TYR A 31 -9.57 10.41 2.21
C TYR A 31 -10.73 9.65 2.79
N HIS A 32 -11.88 9.74 2.15
CA HIS A 32 -13.06 8.94 2.46
C HIS A 32 -13.41 8.10 1.24
N VAL A 33 -13.49 6.79 1.45
CA VAL A 33 -13.71 5.80 0.39
C VAL A 33 -15.11 5.22 0.51
N THR A 34 -15.85 5.26 -0.57
CA THR A 34 -17.18 4.63 -0.71
C THR A 34 -17.13 3.61 -1.85
N ASP A 35 -18.23 2.95 -2.12
CA ASP A 35 -18.33 1.99 -3.24
C ASP A 35 -18.09 2.63 -4.61
N ASN A 36 -18.30 3.94 -4.75
CA ASN A 36 -18.36 4.62 -6.04
C ASN A 36 -17.33 5.74 -6.21
N GLU A 37 -16.74 6.21 -5.11
CA GLU A 37 -15.82 7.33 -5.19
C GLU A 37 -14.86 7.37 -3.99
N ILE A 38 -13.73 8.02 -4.21
CA ILE A 38 -12.84 8.51 -3.15
C ILE A 38 -12.96 10.02 -3.14
N ARG A 39 -13.35 10.60 -2.01
CA ARG A 39 -13.28 12.04 -1.75
C ARG A 39 -12.06 12.34 -0.91
N TYR A 40 -11.45 13.51 -1.14
CA TYR A 40 -10.33 13.94 -0.33
C TYR A 40 -10.38 15.43 -0.03
N GLU A 41 -9.90 15.77 1.16
CA GLU A 41 -9.68 17.14 1.61
C GLU A 41 -8.34 17.23 2.33
N GLY A 42 -7.60 18.28 2.07
CA GLY A 42 -6.28 18.42 2.66
C GLY A 42 -5.69 19.83 2.59
N LEU A 43 -4.49 19.91 3.09
CA LEU A 43 -3.64 21.11 3.05
C LEU A 43 -2.24 20.69 2.62
N THR A 44 -1.71 21.33 1.59
CA THR A 44 -0.30 21.17 1.21
C THR A 44 0.44 22.49 1.38
N ARG A 45 1.76 22.39 1.57
CA ARG A 45 2.61 23.59 1.68
C ARG A 45 2.62 24.40 0.38
N ASP A 46 2.61 23.71 -0.75
CA ASP A 46 2.85 24.32 -2.05
C ASP A 46 1.55 24.81 -2.71
N GLU A 47 0.41 24.13 -2.48
CA GLU A 47 -0.87 24.47 -3.11
C GLU A 47 -1.92 25.03 -2.14
N GLY A 48 -1.66 24.98 -0.83
CA GLY A 48 -2.65 25.36 0.18
C GLY A 48 -3.74 24.30 0.37
N ARG A 49 -5.01 24.72 0.45
CA ARG A 49 -6.14 23.79 0.56
C ARG A 49 -6.37 23.06 -0.75
N ILE A 50 -6.45 21.74 -0.64
CA ILE A 50 -6.78 20.85 -1.75
C ILE A 50 -8.05 20.06 -1.44
N SER A 51 -8.85 19.79 -2.44
CA SER A 51 -10.01 18.89 -2.33
C SER A 51 -10.37 18.34 -3.71
N GLY A 52 -11.02 17.19 -3.73
CA GLY A 52 -11.48 16.60 -4.97
C GLY A 52 -12.15 15.25 -4.75
N GLN A 53 -12.46 14.63 -5.87
CA GLN A 53 -13.05 13.28 -5.88
C GLN A 53 -12.55 12.51 -7.09
N LEU A 54 -12.45 11.19 -6.92
CA LEU A 54 -12.16 10.21 -7.96
C LEU A 54 -13.28 9.19 -7.98
N ALA A 55 -13.95 9.05 -9.14
CA ALA A 55 -14.89 7.95 -9.33
C ALA A 55 -14.13 6.62 -9.36
N ILE A 56 -14.61 5.66 -8.60
CA ILE A 56 -14.10 4.29 -8.55
C ILE A 56 -15.26 3.32 -8.71
N ASP A 57 -14.94 2.07 -8.92
CA ASP A 57 -15.89 0.97 -8.79
C ASP A 57 -15.44 0.01 -7.67
N ARG A 58 -16.29 -0.92 -7.30
CA ARG A 58 -16.00 -1.93 -6.26
C ARG A 58 -14.83 -2.85 -6.59
N THR A 59 -14.29 -2.78 -7.81
CA THR A 59 -13.16 -3.62 -8.23
C THR A 59 -11.82 -3.08 -7.78
N ILE A 60 -11.74 -1.86 -7.21
CA ILE A 60 -10.49 -1.40 -6.62
C ILE A 60 -10.05 -2.38 -5.53
N ARG A 61 -8.80 -2.81 -5.62
CA ARG A 61 -8.25 -3.80 -4.68
C ARG A 61 -7.80 -3.19 -3.37
N GLY A 62 -7.49 -1.91 -3.39
CA GLY A 62 -7.02 -1.19 -2.22
C GLY A 62 -6.67 0.24 -2.56
N PHE A 63 -5.99 0.89 -1.65
CA PHE A 63 -5.57 2.27 -1.77
C PHE A 63 -4.10 2.41 -1.36
N GLY A 64 -3.24 2.73 -2.31
CA GLY A 64 -1.79 2.84 -2.11
C GLY A 64 -1.42 4.13 -1.39
N THR A 65 -0.95 4.01 -0.15
CA THR A 65 -0.60 5.14 0.71
C THR A 65 0.89 5.25 1.00
N HIS A 66 1.72 4.37 0.41
CA HIS A 66 3.17 4.26 0.65
C HIS A 66 3.51 3.90 2.11
N ALA A 67 2.60 3.24 2.81
CA ALA A 67 2.82 2.69 4.14
C ALA A 67 2.86 1.16 4.06
N LEU A 68 3.79 0.53 4.76
CA LEU A 68 4.03 -0.92 4.71
C LEU A 68 2.78 -1.75 4.99
N ASN A 69 1.96 -1.36 5.99
CA ASN A 69 0.69 -2.03 6.29
C ASN A 69 -0.30 -1.91 5.14
N SER A 70 -0.35 -0.74 4.50
CA SER A 70 -1.21 -0.48 3.34
C SER A 70 -0.83 -1.38 2.16
N ASP A 71 0.48 -1.56 1.93
CA ASP A 71 0.99 -2.45 0.89
C ASP A 71 0.61 -3.91 1.15
N ALA A 72 0.67 -4.35 2.41
CA ALA A 72 0.23 -5.68 2.82
C ALA A 72 -1.28 -5.89 2.57
N TRP A 73 -2.11 -4.89 2.87
CA TRP A 73 -3.56 -4.99 2.67
C TRP A 73 -3.99 -4.87 1.21
N LEU A 74 -3.19 -4.24 0.35
CA LEU A 74 -3.42 -4.24 -1.10
C LEU A 74 -3.38 -5.65 -1.68
N VAL A 75 -2.51 -6.53 -1.16
CA VAL A 75 -2.40 -7.91 -1.64
C VAL A 75 -3.35 -8.88 -0.95
N ALA A 76 -4.01 -8.48 0.16
CA ALA A 76 -4.94 -9.34 0.89
C ALA A 76 -6.09 -9.87 -0.01
N ARG A 77 -6.57 -9.03 -0.93
CA ARG A 77 -7.64 -9.35 -1.88
C ARG A 77 -7.16 -9.95 -3.21
N PHE A 78 -5.88 -10.31 -3.32
CA PHE A 78 -5.35 -11.00 -4.49
C PHE A 78 -5.88 -12.44 -4.52
N ASP A 79 -6.42 -12.87 -5.66
CA ASP A 79 -6.86 -14.25 -5.84
C ASP A 79 -5.66 -15.18 -6.04
N ARG A 80 -5.40 -16.01 -5.04
CA ARG A 80 -4.28 -16.96 -4.96
C ARG A 80 -4.66 -18.39 -5.35
N SER A 81 -5.93 -18.62 -5.73
CA SER A 81 -6.46 -19.99 -5.97
C SER A 81 -5.75 -20.73 -7.08
N GLU A 82 -5.14 -20.03 -8.03
CA GLU A 82 -4.40 -20.61 -9.16
C GLU A 82 -2.91 -20.88 -8.84
N GLY A 83 -2.47 -20.60 -7.60
CA GLY A 83 -1.05 -20.68 -7.23
C GLY A 83 -0.25 -19.48 -7.73
N PRO A 84 1.08 -19.62 -7.93
CA PRO A 84 1.93 -18.57 -8.43
C PRO A 84 1.44 -17.98 -9.76
N ILE A 85 1.17 -16.69 -9.78
CA ILE A 85 0.57 -16.02 -10.93
C ILE A 85 0.81 -14.51 -10.89
N GLN A 86 0.91 -13.90 -12.06
CA GLN A 86 1.02 -12.45 -12.24
C GLN A 86 -0.29 -11.87 -12.78
N ARG A 87 -0.75 -10.76 -12.21
CA ARG A 87 -1.97 -10.05 -12.65
C ARG A 87 -1.77 -8.54 -12.67
N THR A 88 -2.33 -7.89 -13.68
CA THR A 88 -2.34 -6.41 -13.80
C THR A 88 -3.69 -5.86 -13.40
N PHE A 89 -3.68 -4.85 -12.53
CA PHE A 89 -4.85 -4.11 -12.07
C PHE A 89 -4.79 -2.69 -12.60
N TYR A 90 -5.88 -2.25 -13.20
CA TYR A 90 -6.05 -0.89 -13.69
C TYR A 90 -6.84 -0.07 -12.66
N ASN A 91 -6.73 1.27 -12.74
CA ASN A 91 -7.38 2.18 -11.82
C ASN A 91 -6.99 1.95 -10.35
N SER A 92 -5.69 1.88 -10.09
CA SER A 92 -5.15 1.75 -8.75
C SER A 92 -4.95 3.13 -8.11
N PRO A 93 -5.80 3.54 -7.15
CA PRO A 93 -5.66 4.83 -6.48
C PRO A 93 -4.41 4.86 -5.61
N LEU A 94 -3.66 5.96 -5.70
CA LEU A 94 -2.43 6.21 -4.96
C LEU A 94 -2.43 7.62 -4.36
N THR A 95 -1.72 7.83 -3.29
CA THR A 95 -1.49 9.17 -2.73
C THR A 95 -0.33 9.92 -3.38
N SER A 96 0.50 9.24 -4.15
CA SER A 96 1.65 9.82 -4.84
C SER A 96 2.08 8.94 -6.01
N LEU A 97 2.60 9.55 -7.07
CA LEU A 97 3.25 8.84 -8.18
C LEU A 97 4.75 8.61 -7.95
N ASP A 98 5.34 9.28 -6.99
CA ASP A 98 6.75 9.09 -6.58
C ASP A 98 6.83 7.93 -5.59
N HIS A 99 7.78 7.02 -5.78
CA HIS A 99 7.97 5.84 -4.92
C HIS A 99 8.26 6.16 -3.45
N ARG A 100 8.69 7.38 -3.14
CA ARG A 100 8.89 7.87 -1.76
C ARG A 100 7.65 8.55 -1.18
N GLY A 101 6.55 8.60 -1.93
CA GLY A 101 5.37 9.36 -1.55
C GLY A 101 5.53 10.89 -1.67
N ALA A 102 6.62 11.37 -2.26
CA ALA A 102 7.05 12.77 -2.17
C ALA A 102 6.23 13.74 -3.04
N THR A 103 5.44 13.28 -4.00
CA THR A 103 4.50 14.11 -4.77
C THR A 103 3.12 14.25 -4.11
N GLY A 104 2.89 13.50 -3.02
CA GLY A 104 1.66 13.56 -2.22
C GLY A 104 1.71 14.65 -1.14
N PRO A 105 0.71 14.60 -0.22
CA PRO A 105 -0.45 13.73 -0.29
C PRO A 105 -1.58 14.34 -1.13
N ALA A 106 -1.79 13.82 -2.31
CA ALA A 106 -2.91 14.13 -3.19
C ALA A 106 -3.60 12.82 -3.59
N LEU A 107 -4.50 12.83 -4.53
CA LEU A 107 -5.11 11.62 -5.05
C LEU A 107 -4.79 11.51 -6.54
N VAL A 108 -4.17 10.43 -6.90
CA VAL A 108 -3.82 10.10 -8.27
C VAL A 108 -4.27 8.67 -8.60
N CYS A 109 -4.38 8.37 -9.89
CA CYS A 109 -4.72 7.02 -10.34
C CYS A 109 -3.61 6.46 -11.21
N SER A 110 -3.06 5.32 -10.80
CA SER A 110 -2.10 4.58 -11.63
C SER A 110 -2.79 3.98 -12.85
N GLN A 111 -2.14 4.03 -14.01
CA GLN A 111 -2.62 3.42 -15.24
C GLN A 111 -2.51 1.89 -15.25
N GLY A 112 -1.83 1.31 -14.28
CA GLY A 112 -1.71 -0.13 -14.08
C GLY A 112 -0.73 -0.44 -12.97
N THR A 113 -1.08 -1.42 -12.16
CA THR A 113 -0.20 -2.01 -11.15
C THR A 113 -0.19 -3.52 -11.37
N THR A 114 0.97 -4.08 -11.61
CA THR A 114 1.16 -5.52 -11.77
C THR A 114 1.70 -6.11 -10.50
N ILE A 115 0.98 -7.10 -9.98
CA ILE A 115 1.34 -7.84 -8.78
C ILE A 115 1.61 -9.28 -9.21
N GLU A 116 2.71 -9.84 -8.74
CA GLU A 116 3.06 -11.25 -8.87
C GLU A 116 2.96 -11.94 -7.51
N TYR A 117 2.33 -13.10 -7.47
CA TYR A 117 2.28 -14.00 -6.34
C TYR A 117 3.24 -15.15 -6.58
N PHE A 118 4.17 -15.40 -5.68
CA PHE A 118 5.19 -16.46 -5.80
C PHE A 118 4.83 -17.72 -5.02
N GLY A 119 3.82 -17.68 -4.17
CA GLY A 119 3.44 -18.79 -3.29
C GLY A 119 3.67 -18.49 -1.82
N GLU A 120 3.73 -19.56 -1.05
CA GLU A 120 3.97 -19.49 0.41
C GLU A 120 5.40 -19.90 0.72
N GLU A 121 5.99 -19.22 1.69
CA GLU A 121 7.31 -19.56 2.20
C GLU A 121 7.49 -19.12 3.64
N ARG A 122 8.47 -19.73 4.30
CA ARG A 122 8.80 -19.46 5.70
C ARG A 122 9.84 -18.37 5.80
N VAL A 123 9.53 -17.29 6.52
CA VAL A 123 10.37 -16.11 6.65
C VAL A 123 10.74 -15.87 8.11
N SER A 124 12.03 -15.65 8.37
CA SER A 124 12.53 -15.29 9.70
C SER A 124 12.98 -13.83 9.72
N VAL A 125 12.46 -13.08 10.70
CA VAL A 125 12.74 -11.67 10.96
C VAL A 125 12.97 -11.49 12.48
N PRO A 126 13.40 -10.32 12.97
CA PRO A 126 13.61 -10.11 14.40
C PRO A 126 12.40 -10.43 15.29
N ALA A 127 11.17 -10.21 14.82
CA ALA A 127 9.93 -10.53 15.54
C ALA A 127 9.67 -12.04 15.68
N GLY A 128 10.30 -12.90 14.87
CA GLY A 128 10.07 -14.34 14.88
C GLY A 128 10.13 -14.98 13.50
N THR A 129 9.53 -16.15 13.39
CA THR A 129 9.44 -16.91 12.13
C THR A 129 7.97 -17.12 11.78
N PHE A 130 7.60 -16.74 10.56
CA PHE A 130 6.23 -16.71 10.07
C PHE A 130 6.09 -17.50 8.79
N GLU A 131 4.92 -18.15 8.61
CA GLU A 131 4.49 -18.64 7.30
C GLU A 131 3.91 -17.45 6.55
N CYS A 132 4.42 -17.16 5.35
CA CYS A 132 4.09 -15.95 4.60
C CYS A 132 3.65 -16.25 3.18
N HIS A 133 2.70 -15.47 2.69
CA HIS A 133 2.52 -15.26 1.26
C HIS A 133 3.60 -14.32 0.75
N HIS A 134 4.27 -14.68 -0.34
CA HIS A 134 5.24 -13.84 -1.03
C HIS A 134 4.63 -13.19 -2.26
N PHE A 135 4.67 -11.88 -2.32
CA PHE A 135 4.23 -11.08 -3.47
C PHE A 135 5.33 -10.15 -3.94
N ALA A 136 5.20 -9.66 -5.18
CA ALA A 136 5.93 -8.48 -5.64
C ALA A 136 5.03 -7.53 -6.43
N TYR A 137 5.26 -6.24 -6.26
CA TYR A 137 4.83 -5.19 -7.18
C TYR A 137 5.90 -5.09 -8.27
N VAL A 138 5.68 -5.79 -9.40
CA VAL A 138 6.69 -5.93 -10.46
C VAL A 138 6.63 -4.80 -11.49
N VAL A 139 5.44 -4.21 -11.69
CA VAL A 139 5.26 -3.03 -12.53
C VAL A 139 4.24 -2.11 -11.87
N VAL A 140 4.66 -0.90 -11.59
CA VAL A 140 3.76 0.22 -11.28
C VAL A 140 3.99 1.26 -12.36
N ALA A 141 2.93 1.81 -12.96
CA ALA A 141 3.03 2.74 -14.08
C ALA A 141 3.56 4.13 -13.64
N THR A 142 4.69 4.13 -12.94
CA THR A 142 5.38 5.28 -12.35
C THR A 142 6.86 4.95 -12.23
N ASP A 143 7.61 5.67 -11.41
CA ASP A 143 9.03 5.40 -11.14
C ASP A 143 9.27 4.37 -10.02
N HIS A 144 8.23 3.66 -9.57
CA HIS A 144 8.36 2.69 -8.49
C HIS A 144 9.26 1.52 -8.91
N PRO A 145 10.26 1.17 -8.10
CA PRO A 145 11.05 -0.02 -8.33
C PRO A 145 10.24 -1.29 -8.06
N GLU A 146 10.74 -2.41 -8.53
CA GLU A 146 10.20 -3.71 -8.12
C GLU A 146 10.35 -3.88 -6.62
N TYR A 147 9.23 -4.25 -5.96
CA TYR A 147 9.13 -4.31 -4.52
C TYR A 147 8.53 -5.65 -4.10
N HIS A 148 9.32 -6.48 -3.45
CA HIS A 148 8.89 -7.73 -2.86
C HIS A 148 8.38 -7.52 -1.45
N LEU A 149 7.30 -8.21 -1.08
CA LEU A 149 6.74 -8.19 0.27
C LEU A 149 6.26 -9.56 0.71
N TRP A 150 6.38 -9.82 1.99
CA TRP A 150 5.93 -11.02 2.68
C TRP A 150 4.91 -10.63 3.75
N VAL A 151 3.76 -11.28 3.71
CA VAL A 151 2.64 -11.05 4.64
C VAL A 151 2.22 -12.36 5.25
N THR A 152 1.73 -12.35 6.49
CA THR A 152 1.30 -13.57 7.17
C THR A 152 0.17 -14.30 6.43
N THR A 153 0.10 -15.64 6.58
CA THR A 153 -0.92 -16.51 5.95
C THR A 153 -2.16 -16.71 6.83
N ASP A 154 -2.19 -16.18 8.05
CA ASP A 154 -3.24 -16.37 9.06
C ASP A 154 -4.56 -15.64 8.77
N GLY A 155 -4.60 -14.84 7.73
CA GLY A 155 -5.76 -14.04 7.33
C GLY A 155 -5.70 -12.58 7.77
N ASP A 156 -4.77 -12.21 8.64
CA ASP A 156 -4.58 -10.82 9.10
C ASP A 156 -3.69 -10.01 8.15
N PHE A 157 -2.94 -10.68 7.28
CA PHE A 157 -2.04 -10.06 6.29
C PHE A 157 -1.09 -9.06 6.94
N ILE A 158 -0.48 -9.46 8.07
CA ILE A 158 0.51 -8.63 8.74
C ILE A 158 1.76 -8.55 7.88
N PHE A 159 2.26 -7.34 7.67
CA PHE A 159 3.52 -7.13 6.98
C PHE A 159 4.68 -7.71 7.79
N VAL A 160 5.43 -8.65 7.20
CA VAL A 160 6.56 -9.32 7.85
C VAL A 160 7.89 -8.80 7.31
N LYS A 161 8.02 -8.69 5.99
CA LYS A 161 9.24 -8.26 5.31
C LYS A 161 8.91 -7.57 4.00
N GLY A 162 9.76 -6.61 3.62
CA GLY A 162 9.76 -6.02 2.28
C GLY A 162 11.17 -5.76 1.80
N THR A 163 11.42 -5.95 0.51
CA THR A 163 12.72 -5.68 -0.10
C THR A 163 12.58 -5.00 -1.45
N VAL A 164 13.46 -4.06 -1.71
CA VAL A 164 13.69 -3.43 -3.01
C VAL A 164 15.15 -3.65 -3.37
N GLU A 165 15.40 -4.29 -4.50
CA GLU A 165 16.75 -4.56 -4.99
C GLU A 165 17.39 -3.31 -5.64
N ALA A 166 18.30 -3.51 -6.55
CA ALA A 166 18.96 -2.40 -7.25
C ALA A 166 17.95 -1.45 -7.92
N PRO A 167 18.19 -0.15 -7.92
CA PRO A 167 19.40 0.54 -7.43
C PRO A 167 19.31 0.97 -5.93
N TYR A 168 18.18 0.75 -5.25
CA TYR A 168 17.92 1.34 -3.94
C TYR A 168 18.39 0.48 -2.77
N HIS A 169 18.28 -0.86 -2.86
CA HIS A 169 18.65 -1.83 -1.83
C HIS A 169 18.00 -1.55 -0.45
N TRP A 170 16.68 -1.37 -0.43
CA TRP A 170 15.92 -1.19 0.79
C TRP A 170 15.48 -2.54 1.36
N SER A 171 15.45 -2.65 2.68
CA SER A 171 14.87 -3.77 3.40
C SER A 171 14.09 -3.26 4.62
N PHE A 172 12.92 -3.81 4.83
CA PHE A 172 12.06 -3.58 5.98
C PHE A 172 11.72 -4.92 6.59
N GLU A 173 11.81 -5.03 7.92
CA GLU A 173 11.54 -6.27 8.65
C GLU A 173 10.71 -5.98 9.89
N LEU A 174 9.75 -6.84 10.19
CA LEU A 174 8.99 -6.81 11.43
C LEU A 174 9.91 -7.06 12.62
N THR A 175 9.98 -6.12 13.55
CA THR A 175 10.88 -6.19 14.70
C THR A 175 10.19 -6.71 15.97
N GLU A 176 8.88 -6.54 16.07
CA GLU A 176 8.09 -6.97 17.21
C GLU A 176 6.63 -7.16 16.80
N LEU A 177 5.96 -8.20 17.29
CA LEU A 177 4.53 -8.42 17.17
C LEU A 177 3.97 -8.72 18.56
N ILE A 178 3.01 -7.91 19.01
CA ILE A 178 2.37 -8.07 20.32
C ILE A 178 0.89 -8.37 20.07
N GLU A 179 0.47 -9.56 20.47
CA GLU A 179 -0.94 -9.92 20.51
C GLU A 179 -1.56 -9.38 21.82
N THR A 180 -2.61 -8.59 21.69
CA THR A 180 -3.39 -8.13 22.85
C THR A 180 -4.64 -8.99 22.97
N ALA A 181 -4.83 -9.54 24.17
CA ALA A 181 -6.00 -10.36 24.52
C ALA A 181 -7.29 -9.50 24.56
#